data_1b5885109d7b904fe54274ea97febb4c
#
_entry.id   1b5885109d7b904fe54274ea97febb4c
#
_cell.length_a   1.000
_cell.length_b   1.000
_cell.length_c   1.000
_cell.angle_alpha   90.00
_cell.angle_beta   90.00
_cell.angle_gamma   90.00
#
_symmetry.space_group_name_H-M   'P 1'
#
loop_
_entity.id
_entity.type
_entity.pdbx_description
1 polymer ?
#
loop_
_entity_poly.entity_id
_entity_poly.type
_entity_poly.pdbx_seq_one_letter_code
_entity_poly.pdbx_strand_id
1 'polypeptide(L)'
;MFLIFDTETTGLPRNYNAPLTDFDNWPRMVQLAWQLHDEKGNLLQHQSIIIKPEGYTIPFATIQIHGITNERAQEEGADLQTSLAQFAEAVAASRYLCGHNIEFDINIIGAEFLRCGIENPLEQKPFIDTKNDQTTEFCAIPGG
;
A
#
# COMPACT_ATOMS: atom_id res chain seq x y z
N MET A 1 -15.80 -7.80 4.77
CA MET A 1 -14.85 -7.83 3.64
C MET A 1 -13.43 -7.61 4.13
N PHE A 2 -12.50 -8.26 3.47
CA PHE A 2 -11.06 -8.16 3.77
C PHE A 2 -10.35 -7.47 2.62
N LEU A 3 -9.50 -6.51 2.92
CA LEU A 3 -8.66 -5.84 1.93
C LEU A 3 -7.21 -6.29 2.15
N ILE A 4 -6.67 -7.01 1.18
CA ILE A 4 -5.28 -7.48 1.19
C ILE A 4 -4.50 -6.55 0.27
N PHE A 5 -3.40 -5.99 0.74
CA PHE A 5 -2.62 -5.06 -0.08
C PHE A 5 -1.13 -5.13 0.20
N ASP A 6 -0.37 -4.62 -0.75
CA ASP A 6 1.08 -4.59 -0.71
C ASP A 6 1.58 -3.39 -1.53
N THR A 7 2.74 -2.88 -1.18
CA THR A 7 3.36 -1.76 -1.87
C THR A 7 4.79 -2.08 -2.30
N GLU A 8 5.23 -1.41 -3.36
CA GLU A 8 6.64 -1.28 -3.71
C GLU A 8 7.03 0.17 -3.49
N THR A 9 8.24 0.43 -2.99
CA THR A 9 8.66 1.76 -2.55
C THR A 9 10.05 2.12 -3.05
N THR A 10 10.44 3.38 -2.80
CA THR A 10 11.78 3.87 -3.13
C THR A 10 12.83 3.50 -2.08
N GLY A 11 12.46 2.79 -1.02
CA GLY A 11 13.41 2.37 0.00
C GLY A 11 12.74 2.11 1.34
N LEU A 12 13.49 2.33 2.41
CA LEU A 12 13.03 2.13 3.79
C LEU A 12 13.08 3.46 4.55
N PRO A 13 12.22 3.65 5.55
CA PRO A 13 12.32 4.84 6.40
C PRO A 13 13.56 4.77 7.28
N ARG A 14 14.07 5.93 7.67
CA ARG A 14 15.18 6.03 8.62
C ARG A 14 14.72 5.72 10.04
N ASN A 15 13.50 6.09 10.35
CA ASN A 15 12.88 5.86 11.66
C ASN A 15 11.46 5.33 11.46
N TYR A 16 11.23 4.08 11.85
CA TYR A 16 9.93 3.43 11.72
C TYR A 16 8.87 4.01 12.66
N ASN A 17 9.29 4.76 13.67
CA ASN A 17 8.38 5.36 14.66
C ASN A 17 8.11 6.85 14.42
N ALA A 18 8.64 7.40 13.32
CA ALA A 18 8.41 8.80 12.99
C ALA A 18 6.94 9.04 12.63
N PRO A 19 6.41 10.26 12.88
CA PRO A 19 5.05 10.57 12.44
C PRO A 19 4.96 10.55 10.92
N LEU A 20 3.78 10.22 10.38
CA LEU A 20 3.58 10.11 8.94
C LEU A 20 3.73 11.46 8.22
N THR A 21 3.68 12.55 8.96
CA THR A 21 3.93 13.91 8.44
C THR A 21 5.41 14.22 8.25
N ASP A 22 6.30 13.35 8.74
CA ASP A 22 7.73 13.48 8.47
C ASP A 22 8.01 12.92 7.06
N PHE A 23 7.69 13.70 6.05
CA PHE A 23 7.71 13.26 4.64
C PHE A 23 9.12 12.93 4.13
N ASP A 24 10.15 13.52 4.72
CA ASP A 24 11.53 13.22 4.33
C ASP A 24 11.98 11.85 4.86
N ASN A 25 11.34 11.37 5.91
CA ASN A 25 11.63 10.06 6.48
C ASN A 25 10.99 8.90 5.70
N TRP A 26 9.74 9.10 5.23
CA TRP A 26 8.97 8.02 4.61
C TRP A 26 9.29 7.91 3.12
N PRO A 27 9.64 6.70 2.63
CA PRO A 27 9.86 6.51 1.20
C PRO A 27 8.58 6.72 0.40
N ARG A 28 8.75 6.92 -0.90
CA ARG A 28 7.63 7.13 -1.81
C ARG A 28 7.12 5.78 -2.32
N MET A 29 5.83 5.72 -2.58
CA MET A 29 5.16 4.54 -3.10
C MET A 29 5.32 4.48 -4.61
N VAL A 30 5.86 3.36 -5.10
CA VAL A 30 6.09 3.12 -6.53
C VAL A 30 4.97 2.29 -7.15
N GLN A 31 4.42 1.35 -6.40
CA GLN A 31 3.34 0.50 -6.84
C GLN A 31 2.42 0.20 -5.67
N LEU A 32 1.12 0.13 -5.96
CA LEU A 32 0.09 -0.26 -5.00
C LEU A 32 -0.75 -1.36 -5.60
N ALA A 33 -0.81 -2.50 -4.93
CA ALA A 33 -1.62 -3.63 -5.36
C ALA A 33 -2.57 -4.04 -4.24
N TRP A 34 -3.80 -4.37 -4.59
CA TRP A 34 -4.76 -4.86 -3.60
C TRP A 34 -5.75 -5.85 -4.17
N GLN A 35 -6.33 -6.64 -3.26
CA GLN A 35 -7.45 -7.53 -3.53
C GLN A 35 -8.49 -7.33 -2.44
N LEU A 36 -9.74 -7.21 -2.84
CA LEU A 36 -10.87 -7.13 -1.93
C LEU A 36 -11.62 -8.46 -1.97
N HIS A 37 -11.81 -9.08 -0.80
CA HIS A 37 -12.48 -10.38 -0.66
C HIS A 37 -13.67 -10.25 0.28
N ASP A 38 -14.72 -11.03 0.01
CA ASP A 38 -15.85 -11.14 0.94
C ASP A 38 -15.51 -12.09 2.09
N GLU A 39 -16.45 -12.28 3.02
CA GLU A 39 -16.25 -13.13 4.19
C GLU A 39 -16.12 -14.62 3.85
N LYS A 40 -16.49 -15.00 2.64
CA LYS A 40 -16.36 -16.38 2.15
C LYS A 40 -15.08 -16.60 1.36
N GLY A 41 -14.26 -15.58 1.22
CA GLY A 41 -13.01 -15.64 0.48
C GLY A 41 -13.14 -15.46 -1.02
N ASN A 42 -14.31 -15.03 -1.51
CA ASN A 42 -14.49 -14.73 -2.92
C ASN A 42 -13.83 -13.41 -3.29
N LEU A 43 -13.06 -13.43 -4.38
CA LEU A 43 -12.40 -12.23 -4.89
C LEU A 43 -13.44 -11.30 -5.53
N LEU A 44 -13.57 -10.09 -5.00
CA LEU A 44 -14.52 -9.08 -5.50
C LEU A 44 -13.85 -8.03 -6.38
N GLN A 45 -12.60 -7.68 -6.08
CA GLN A 45 -11.85 -6.67 -6.81
C GLN A 45 -10.37 -6.98 -6.74
N HIS A 46 -9.67 -6.68 -7.83
CA HIS A 46 -8.22 -6.82 -7.92
C HIS A 46 -7.67 -5.62 -8.69
N GLN A 47 -6.64 -4.98 -8.14
CA GLN A 47 -5.95 -3.86 -8.78
C GLN A 47 -4.45 -3.97 -8.55
N SER A 48 -3.69 -3.52 -9.53
CA SER A 48 -2.24 -3.36 -9.41
C SER A 48 -1.88 -2.10 -10.20
N ILE A 49 -1.41 -1.08 -9.50
CA ILE A 49 -1.21 0.26 -10.07
C ILE A 49 0.22 0.72 -9.84
N ILE A 50 0.92 1.04 -10.93
CA ILE A 50 2.21 1.73 -10.86
C ILE A 50 1.91 3.22 -10.71
N ILE A 51 2.62 3.89 -9.79
CA ILE A 51 2.43 5.32 -9.51
C ILE A 51 3.43 6.11 -10.32
N LYS A 52 2.95 7.12 -11.05
CA LYS A 52 3.81 8.02 -11.81
C LYS A 52 4.63 8.89 -10.85
N PRO A 53 5.98 8.82 -10.90
CA PRO A 53 6.81 9.63 -10.01
C PRO A 53 6.69 11.11 -10.32
N GLU A 54 6.41 11.91 -9.30
CA GLU A 54 6.38 13.36 -9.39
C GLU A 54 7.19 13.94 -8.24
N GLY A 55 8.28 14.62 -8.56
CA GLY A 55 9.16 15.22 -7.57
C GLY A 55 10.17 14.28 -6.95
N TYR A 56 10.31 13.06 -7.48
CA TYR A 56 11.31 12.10 -7.00
C TYR A 56 11.69 11.13 -8.12
N THR A 57 12.79 10.42 -7.91
CA THR A 57 13.24 9.34 -8.81
C THR A 57 13.32 8.04 -8.03
N ILE A 58 13.17 6.92 -8.74
CA ILE A 58 13.27 5.59 -8.14
C ILE A 58 14.74 5.20 -8.09
N PRO A 59 15.31 4.92 -6.90
CA PRO A 59 16.72 4.55 -6.78
C PRO A 59 17.02 3.21 -7.48
N PHE A 60 18.21 3.11 -8.06
CA PHE A 60 18.65 1.90 -8.75
C PHE A 60 18.57 0.67 -7.85
N ALA A 61 18.92 0.81 -6.58
CA ALA A 61 18.89 -0.31 -5.63
C ALA A 61 17.49 -0.91 -5.48
N THR A 62 16.45 -0.08 -5.47
CA THR A 62 15.08 -0.57 -5.35
C THR A 62 14.54 -1.11 -6.69
N ILE A 63 15.00 -0.56 -7.81
CA ILE A 63 14.68 -1.10 -9.14
C ILE A 63 15.17 -2.55 -9.24
N GLN A 64 16.31 -2.88 -8.65
CA GLN A 64 16.82 -4.25 -8.61
C GLN A 64 15.90 -5.21 -7.85
N ILE A 65 15.10 -4.67 -6.93
CA ILE A 65 14.18 -5.48 -6.12
C ILE A 65 12.84 -5.69 -6.83
N HIS A 66 12.20 -4.61 -7.29
CA HIS A 66 10.84 -4.68 -7.84
C HIS A 66 10.76 -4.58 -9.37
N GLY A 67 11.87 -4.21 -10.02
CA GLY A 67 11.92 -4.18 -11.48
C GLY A 67 11.22 -3.00 -12.16
N ILE A 68 10.73 -2.03 -11.39
CA ILE A 68 10.02 -0.88 -11.95
C ILE A 68 11.01 0.26 -12.17
N THR A 69 11.33 0.53 -13.44
CA THR A 69 12.26 1.60 -13.82
C THR A 69 11.58 2.96 -13.82
N ASN A 70 12.38 4.02 -13.79
CA ASN A 70 11.85 5.37 -13.89
C ASN A 70 11.11 5.59 -15.22
N GLU A 71 11.64 5.07 -16.33
CA GLU A 71 11.01 5.17 -17.64
C GLU A 71 9.65 4.48 -17.66
N ARG A 72 9.59 3.26 -17.13
CA ARG A 72 8.35 2.49 -17.06
C ARG A 72 7.31 3.20 -16.19
N ALA A 73 7.73 3.71 -15.05
CA ALA A 73 6.83 4.42 -14.13
C ALA A 73 6.31 5.72 -14.74
N GLN A 74 7.11 6.43 -15.54
CA GLN A 74 6.64 7.63 -16.24
C GLN A 74 5.65 7.29 -17.36
N GLU A 75 5.85 6.19 -18.08
CA GLU A 75 4.99 5.79 -19.20
C GLU A 75 3.71 5.11 -18.75
N GLU A 76 3.80 4.19 -17.78
CA GLU A 76 2.69 3.34 -17.35
C GLU A 76 2.05 3.81 -16.06
N GLY A 77 2.69 4.73 -15.33
CA GLY A 77 2.25 5.17 -14.02
C GLY A 77 0.95 5.98 -14.05
N ALA A 78 0.13 5.76 -13.03
CA ALA A 78 -1.10 6.51 -12.83
C ALA A 78 -0.87 7.65 -11.85
N ASP A 79 -1.77 8.63 -11.89
CA ASP A 79 -1.77 9.76 -10.96
C ASP A 79 -1.96 9.27 -9.52
N LEU A 80 -1.13 9.78 -8.61
CA LEU A 80 -1.15 9.38 -7.20
C LEU A 80 -2.51 9.63 -6.55
N GLN A 81 -3.07 10.84 -6.70
CA GLN A 81 -4.34 11.20 -6.08
C GLN A 81 -5.48 10.32 -6.56
N THR A 82 -5.55 10.05 -7.87
CA THR A 82 -6.57 9.18 -8.45
C THR A 82 -6.44 7.75 -7.90
N SER A 83 -5.22 7.25 -7.81
CA SER A 83 -4.95 5.91 -7.29
C SER A 83 -5.32 5.80 -5.81
N LEU A 84 -5.00 6.82 -5.01
CA LEU A 84 -5.37 6.86 -3.59
C LEU A 84 -6.88 6.93 -3.41
N ALA A 85 -7.60 7.66 -4.27
CA ALA A 85 -9.06 7.73 -4.22
C ALA A 85 -9.68 6.37 -4.47
N GLN A 86 -9.18 5.61 -5.43
CA GLN A 86 -9.65 4.25 -5.71
C GLN A 86 -9.38 3.32 -4.53
N PHE A 87 -8.19 3.42 -3.95
CA PHE A 87 -7.83 2.62 -2.79
C PHE A 87 -8.71 2.97 -1.57
N ALA A 88 -8.99 4.25 -1.37
CA ALA A 88 -9.85 4.70 -0.26
C ALA A 88 -11.25 4.10 -0.35
N GLU A 89 -11.79 3.93 -1.56
CA GLU A 89 -13.09 3.27 -1.75
C GLU A 89 -13.03 1.80 -1.31
N ALA A 90 -11.94 1.11 -1.64
CA ALA A 90 -11.74 -0.28 -1.22
C ALA A 90 -11.58 -0.38 0.30
N VAL A 91 -10.86 0.56 0.93
CA VAL A 91 -10.73 0.63 2.38
C VAL A 91 -12.10 0.82 3.03
N ALA A 92 -12.90 1.74 2.50
CA ALA A 92 -14.24 2.02 3.04
C ALA A 92 -15.15 0.80 2.97
N ALA A 93 -15.03 -0.02 1.93
CA ALA A 93 -15.80 -1.25 1.74
C ALA A 93 -15.33 -2.39 2.65
N SER A 94 -14.10 -2.32 3.17
CA SER A 94 -13.50 -3.40 3.95
C SER A 94 -13.78 -3.24 5.43
N ARG A 95 -13.81 -4.38 6.14
CA ARG A 95 -13.87 -4.41 7.60
C ARG A 95 -12.48 -4.58 8.21
N TYR A 96 -11.62 -5.36 7.56
CA TYR A 96 -10.27 -5.66 8.03
C TYR A 96 -9.26 -5.43 6.91
N LEU A 97 -8.09 -4.93 7.31
CA LEU A 97 -6.92 -4.83 6.44
C LEU A 97 -6.03 -6.04 6.70
N CYS A 98 -5.48 -6.63 5.65
CA CYS A 98 -4.59 -7.78 5.75
C CYS A 98 -3.34 -7.56 4.91
N GLY A 99 -2.22 -8.08 5.38
CA GLY A 99 -0.97 -8.06 4.62
C GLY A 99 0.17 -8.64 5.39
N HIS A 100 1.28 -8.89 4.70
CA HIS A 100 2.52 -9.35 5.30
C HIS A 100 3.36 -8.13 5.67
N ASN A 101 3.74 -8.00 6.94
CA ASN A 101 4.43 -6.81 7.46
C ASN A 101 3.63 -5.54 7.17
N ILE A 102 2.33 -5.62 7.40
CA ILE A 102 1.34 -4.64 6.92
C ILE A 102 1.54 -3.23 7.50
N GLU A 103 2.12 -3.11 8.70
CA GLU A 103 2.33 -1.79 9.30
C GLU A 103 3.23 -0.91 8.43
N PHE A 104 4.23 -1.53 7.77
CA PHE A 104 5.06 -0.81 6.82
C PHE A 104 4.21 -0.22 5.69
N ASP A 105 3.37 -1.05 5.07
CA ASP A 105 2.53 -0.61 3.95
C ASP A 105 1.49 0.42 4.39
N ILE A 106 0.89 0.24 5.58
CA ILE A 106 -0.05 1.22 6.15
C ILE A 106 0.62 2.57 6.30
N ASN A 107 1.86 2.59 6.78
CA ASN A 107 2.59 3.84 6.98
C ASN A 107 2.98 4.49 5.65
N ILE A 108 3.43 3.71 4.68
CA ILE A 108 3.76 4.20 3.33
C ILE A 108 2.54 4.85 2.68
N ILE A 109 1.42 4.13 2.67
CA ILE A 109 0.19 4.62 2.04
C ILE A 109 -0.36 5.82 2.82
N GLY A 110 -0.35 5.75 4.16
CA GLY A 110 -0.80 6.85 5.00
C GLY A 110 -0.01 8.13 4.77
N ALA A 111 1.32 8.04 4.64
CA ALA A 111 2.16 9.18 4.32
C ALA A 111 1.80 9.78 2.95
N GLU A 112 1.49 8.94 1.96
CA GLU A 112 1.07 9.44 0.65
C GLU A 112 -0.26 10.19 0.72
N PHE A 113 -1.23 9.69 1.48
CA PHE A 113 -2.49 10.43 1.70
C PHE A 113 -2.23 11.81 2.30
N LEU A 114 -1.38 11.88 3.33
CA LEU A 114 -1.08 13.14 4.00
C LEU A 114 -0.30 14.11 3.10
N ARG A 115 0.59 13.61 2.25
CA ARG A 115 1.29 14.44 1.25
C ARG A 115 0.31 15.11 0.28
N CYS A 116 -0.77 14.42 -0.04
CA CYS A 116 -1.82 14.95 -0.91
C CYS A 116 -2.84 15.82 -0.17
N GLY A 117 -2.69 16.00 1.15
CA GLY A 117 -3.65 16.74 1.96
C GLY A 117 -4.98 16.02 2.11
N ILE A 118 -5.00 14.71 1.99
CA ILE A 118 -6.20 13.87 2.10
C ILE A 118 -6.15 13.13 3.44
N GLU A 119 -7.30 13.05 4.11
CA GLU A 119 -7.43 12.31 5.35
C GLU A 119 -7.05 10.84 5.13
N ASN A 120 -6.24 10.28 6.04
CA ASN A 120 -5.79 8.91 5.98
C ASN A 120 -6.91 7.94 6.39
N PRO A 121 -7.47 7.15 5.46
CA PRO A 121 -8.58 6.25 5.78
C PRO A 121 -8.16 4.99 6.54
N LEU A 122 -6.86 4.74 6.66
CA LEU A 122 -6.34 3.52 7.29
C LEU A 122 -6.25 3.59 8.80
N GLU A 123 -6.23 4.81 9.39
CA GLU A 123 -5.94 5.03 10.80
C GLU A 123 -6.83 4.26 11.77
N GLN A 124 -8.11 4.10 11.43
CA GLN A 124 -9.08 3.50 12.36
C GLN A 124 -9.51 2.11 11.95
N LYS A 125 -8.87 1.53 10.95
CA LYS A 125 -9.21 0.17 10.50
C LYS A 125 -8.40 -0.87 11.28
N PRO A 126 -9.04 -1.91 11.79
CA PRO A 126 -8.30 -3.03 12.35
C PRO A 126 -7.54 -3.76 11.26
N PHE A 127 -6.36 -4.25 11.60
CA PHE A 127 -5.52 -4.94 10.62
C PHE A 127 -5.02 -6.28 11.17
N ILE A 128 -4.68 -7.17 10.25
CA ILE A 128 -4.18 -8.51 10.53
C ILE A 128 -2.86 -8.65 9.76
N ASP A 129 -1.77 -8.91 10.50
CA ASP A 129 -0.45 -9.07 9.90
C ASP A 129 -0.16 -10.56 9.73
N THR A 130 -0.03 -11.01 8.48
CA THR A 130 0.26 -12.42 8.17
C THR A 130 1.68 -12.83 8.55
N LYS A 131 2.52 -11.91 9.00
CA LYS A 131 3.82 -12.20 9.57
C LYS A 131 3.70 -12.93 10.92
N ASN A 132 2.58 -12.75 11.61
CA ASN A 132 2.24 -13.45 12.85
C ASN A 132 1.56 -14.76 12.49
N ASP A 133 1.97 -15.90 13.09
CA ASP A 133 1.44 -17.23 12.77
C ASP A 133 -0.08 -17.32 12.91
N GLN A 134 -0.65 -16.72 13.95
CA GLN A 134 -2.10 -16.74 14.17
C GLN A 134 -2.85 -15.94 13.10
N THR A 135 -2.32 -14.78 12.74
CA THR A 135 -2.95 -13.94 11.72
C THR A 135 -2.72 -14.49 10.32
N THR A 136 -1.61 -15.18 10.09
CA THR A 136 -1.35 -15.86 8.81
C THR A 136 -2.45 -16.87 8.53
N GLU A 137 -2.80 -17.68 9.52
CA GLU A 137 -3.87 -18.66 9.39
C GLU A 137 -5.21 -17.99 9.09
N PHE A 138 -5.51 -16.90 9.79
CA PHE A 138 -6.73 -16.13 9.59
C PHE A 138 -6.82 -15.55 8.16
N CYS A 139 -5.76 -14.96 7.66
CA CYS A 139 -5.74 -14.37 6.33
C CYS A 139 -5.70 -15.41 5.22
N ALA A 140 -5.08 -16.56 5.46
CA ALA A 140 -4.99 -17.64 4.46
C ALA A 140 -6.36 -18.25 4.16
N ILE A 141 -7.24 -18.33 5.14
CA ILE A 141 -8.57 -18.93 4.98
C ILE A 141 -9.41 -18.15 3.95
N PRO A 142 -9.61 -16.82 4.08
CA PRO A 142 -10.42 -16.10 3.10
C PRO A 142 -9.68 -15.80 1.80
N GLY A 143 -8.36 -15.69 1.85
CA GLY A 143 -7.56 -15.36 0.69
C GLY A 143 -7.18 -16.57 -0.16
N GLY A 144 -7.41 -17.73 0.32
CA GLY A 144 -7.15 -18.99 -0.40
C GLY A 144 -5.70 -19.37 -0.49
#